data_ee9c297e23668e15fb987c5bd3b30f72
#
_entry.id   ee9c297e23668e15fb987c5bd3b30f72
#
_cell.length_a   1.000
_cell.length_b   1.000
_cell.length_c   1.000
_cell.angle_alpha   90.00
_cell.angle_beta   90.00
_cell.angle_gamma   90.00
#
_symmetry.space_group_name_H-M   'P 1'
#
loop_
_entity.id
_entity.type
_entity.pdbx_description
1 polymer ?
#
loop_
_entity_poly.entity_id
_entity_poly.type
_entity_poly.pdbx_seq_one_letter_code
_entity_poly.pdbx_strand_id
1 'polypeptide(L)'
;MGIATALQLYSLRHHAEEDFPGMLKVAADAGYDAVEFAGFGGLPATELRSLIDHLGLRAISAHVPYATLAEDPRPVLADLTTLGCTHAVVPGLPAHLRTSEHLPGLTATFNRLGALCRDAGLRFGYHNHAWELAPSAGTSFLDALANATDPSLVNFQLDVYWALVAGTDPSTWVQAREGRVPTLHAKELAAAGEHHHDTTVGDGLNDWPSILAAARRAGTEWLIVEQEDDQSNLPADIARSLANARRLIAEQPGG
;
A
#
# COMPACT_ATOMS: atom_id res chain seq x y z
N MET A 1 12.29 -10.17 -11.89
CA MET A 1 11.29 -10.95 -11.09
C MET A 1 9.90 -10.48 -11.48
N GLY A 2 8.86 -11.35 -11.40
CA GLY A 2 7.47 -10.93 -11.67
C GLY A 2 6.88 -10.14 -10.50
N ILE A 3 5.89 -9.28 -10.78
CA ILE A 3 5.09 -8.61 -9.75
C ILE A 3 4.16 -9.64 -9.13
N ALA A 4 4.15 -9.76 -7.80
CA ALA A 4 3.25 -10.61 -7.04
C ALA A 4 2.00 -9.82 -6.58
N THR A 5 0.95 -10.53 -6.14
CA THR A 5 -0.31 -9.91 -5.70
C THR A 5 -0.54 -10.11 -4.21
N ALA A 6 -1.13 -9.13 -3.54
CA ALA A 6 -1.56 -9.20 -2.14
C ALA A 6 -2.90 -8.48 -1.97
N LEU A 7 -3.56 -8.67 -0.81
CA LEU A 7 -4.75 -7.95 -0.41
C LEU A 7 -4.42 -7.00 0.74
N GLN A 8 -4.83 -5.72 0.63
CA GLN A 8 -4.90 -4.81 1.76
C GLN A 8 -6.12 -5.17 2.63
N LEU A 9 -5.87 -5.57 3.88
CA LEU A 9 -6.92 -6.05 4.79
C LEU A 9 -7.91 -4.96 5.23
N TYR A 10 -7.60 -3.68 5.00
CA TYR A 10 -8.55 -2.60 5.20
C TYR A 10 -9.81 -2.73 4.33
N SER A 11 -9.69 -3.39 3.18
CA SER A 11 -10.84 -3.76 2.34
C SER A 11 -11.88 -4.54 3.15
N LEU A 12 -11.44 -5.39 4.06
CA LEU A 12 -12.28 -6.25 4.91
C LEU A 12 -12.53 -5.67 6.31
N ARG A 13 -12.38 -4.35 6.50
CA ARG A 13 -12.47 -3.70 7.83
C ARG A 13 -13.76 -4.00 8.60
N HIS A 14 -14.90 -4.10 7.91
CA HIS A 14 -16.17 -4.42 8.56
C HIS A 14 -16.24 -5.88 9.05
N HIS A 15 -15.62 -6.81 8.33
CA HIS A 15 -15.44 -8.18 8.84
C HIS A 15 -14.50 -8.21 10.05
N ALA A 16 -13.44 -7.38 10.03
CA ALA A 16 -12.48 -7.29 11.12
C ALA A 16 -13.10 -6.77 12.43
N GLU A 17 -14.09 -5.86 12.35
CA GLU A 17 -14.81 -5.34 13.51
C GLU A 17 -15.62 -6.43 14.23
N GLU A 18 -16.12 -7.43 13.49
CA GLU A 18 -16.92 -8.53 14.01
C GLU A 18 -16.06 -9.73 14.40
N ASP A 19 -15.15 -10.15 13.52
CA ASP A 19 -14.29 -11.32 13.68
C ASP A 19 -12.97 -11.14 12.91
N PHE A 20 -11.94 -10.64 13.59
CA PHE A 20 -10.63 -10.41 12.99
C PHE A 20 -9.96 -11.70 12.45
N PRO A 21 -9.95 -12.85 13.16
CA PRO A 21 -9.50 -14.11 12.58
C PRO A 21 -10.30 -14.56 11.36
N GLY A 22 -11.64 -14.43 11.40
CA GLY A 22 -12.54 -14.76 10.29
C GLY A 22 -12.26 -13.88 9.06
N MET A 23 -11.90 -12.61 9.23
CA MET A 23 -11.48 -11.74 8.13
C MET A 23 -10.28 -12.32 7.36
N LEU A 24 -9.27 -12.85 8.04
CA LEU A 24 -8.11 -13.49 7.40
C LEU A 24 -8.52 -14.73 6.60
N LYS A 25 -9.50 -15.48 7.11
CA LYS A 25 -10.06 -16.62 6.38
C LYS A 25 -10.78 -16.17 5.10
N VAL A 26 -11.53 -15.07 5.12
CA VAL A 26 -12.16 -14.49 3.91
C VAL A 26 -11.11 -14.16 2.85
N ALA A 27 -9.98 -13.57 3.24
CA ALA A 27 -8.87 -13.26 2.32
C ALA A 27 -8.28 -14.55 1.71
N ALA A 28 -8.05 -15.59 2.52
CA ALA A 28 -7.55 -16.89 2.05
C ALA A 28 -8.55 -17.60 1.12
N ASP A 29 -9.84 -17.62 1.49
CA ASP A 29 -10.91 -18.22 0.67
C ASP A 29 -11.09 -17.50 -0.67
N ALA A 30 -10.82 -16.18 -0.75
CA ALA A 30 -10.81 -15.43 -1.99
C ALA A 30 -9.59 -15.74 -2.89
N GLY A 31 -8.66 -16.58 -2.43
CA GLY A 31 -7.51 -17.07 -3.19
C GLY A 31 -6.23 -16.24 -3.06
N TYR A 32 -6.17 -15.31 -2.12
CA TYR A 32 -4.93 -14.61 -1.80
C TYR A 32 -3.98 -15.52 -1.02
N ASP A 33 -2.71 -15.39 -1.31
CA ASP A 33 -1.60 -16.03 -0.59
C ASP A 33 -0.70 -15.02 0.14
N ALA A 34 -1.03 -13.73 0.01
CA ALA A 34 -0.30 -12.63 0.65
C ALA A 34 -1.25 -11.50 1.04
N VAL A 35 -0.95 -10.84 2.16
CA VAL A 35 -1.76 -9.73 2.71
C VAL A 35 -0.90 -8.60 3.22
N GLU A 36 -1.47 -7.38 3.18
CA GLU A 36 -0.99 -6.22 3.92
C GLU A 36 -1.93 -5.94 5.08
N PHE A 37 -1.38 -5.81 6.28
CA PHE A 37 -2.16 -5.54 7.49
C PHE A 37 -2.54 -4.07 7.62
N ALA A 38 -3.77 -3.81 8.11
CA ALA A 38 -4.26 -2.50 8.55
C ALA A 38 -4.63 -2.57 10.04
N GLY A 39 -3.62 -2.82 10.88
CA GLY A 39 -3.80 -3.14 12.29
C GLY A 39 -3.80 -4.64 12.56
N PHE A 40 -3.75 -5.03 13.83
CA PHE A 40 -3.52 -6.41 14.28
C PHE A 40 -4.68 -7.00 15.09
N GLY A 41 -5.85 -6.33 15.12
CA GLY A 41 -7.04 -6.81 15.84
C GLY A 41 -6.85 -6.98 17.36
N GLY A 42 -5.84 -6.34 17.94
CA GLY A 42 -5.49 -6.51 19.36
C GLY A 42 -4.81 -7.85 19.68
N LEU A 43 -4.48 -8.66 18.68
CA LEU A 43 -3.83 -9.96 18.86
C LEU A 43 -2.31 -9.82 18.92
N PRO A 44 -1.61 -10.64 19.73
CA PRO A 44 -0.16 -10.72 19.71
C PRO A 44 0.38 -11.16 18.34
N ALA A 45 1.51 -10.59 17.90
CA ALA A 45 2.11 -10.91 16.60
C ALA A 45 2.42 -12.41 16.44
N THR A 46 2.79 -13.12 17.50
CA THR A 46 3.04 -14.57 17.49
C THR A 46 1.77 -15.38 17.24
N GLU A 47 0.64 -14.95 17.76
CA GLU A 47 -0.67 -15.58 17.52
C GLU A 47 -1.12 -15.33 16.09
N LEU A 48 -1.02 -14.07 15.61
CA LEU A 48 -1.30 -13.73 14.22
C LEU A 48 -0.40 -14.49 13.23
N ARG A 49 0.88 -14.63 13.55
CA ARG A 49 1.81 -15.42 12.74
C ARG A 49 1.31 -16.86 12.59
N SER A 50 0.95 -17.50 13.71
CA SER A 50 0.42 -18.87 13.69
C SER A 50 -0.86 -18.99 12.87
N LEU A 51 -1.74 -17.99 12.97
CA LEU A 51 -3.02 -17.96 12.26
C LEU A 51 -2.81 -17.83 10.74
N ILE A 52 -1.98 -16.87 10.29
CA ILE A 52 -1.70 -16.70 8.85
C ILE A 52 -0.96 -17.91 8.27
N ASP A 53 -0.04 -18.53 9.02
CA ASP A 53 0.62 -19.77 8.58
C ASP A 53 -0.38 -20.90 8.38
N HIS A 54 -1.35 -21.07 9.31
CA HIS A 54 -2.41 -22.07 9.19
C HIS A 54 -3.30 -21.85 7.96
N LEU A 55 -3.54 -20.59 7.59
CA LEU A 55 -4.33 -20.20 6.42
C LEU A 55 -3.53 -20.19 5.11
N GLY A 56 -2.22 -20.44 5.15
CA GLY A 56 -1.35 -20.37 3.98
C GLY A 56 -1.09 -18.95 3.50
N LEU A 57 -1.33 -17.93 4.34
CA LEU A 57 -1.12 -16.52 4.04
C LEU A 57 0.29 -16.06 4.44
N ARG A 58 0.82 -15.09 3.71
CA ARG A 58 2.06 -14.37 4.05
C ARG A 58 1.75 -12.91 4.36
N ALA A 59 2.26 -12.38 5.46
CA ALA A 59 2.28 -10.94 5.70
C ALA A 59 3.44 -10.32 4.90
N ILE A 60 3.14 -9.40 3.99
CA ILE A 60 4.19 -8.73 3.19
C ILE A 60 4.49 -7.33 3.72
N SER A 61 3.50 -6.67 4.29
CA SER A 61 3.58 -5.30 4.80
C SER A 61 2.50 -5.05 5.85
N ALA A 62 2.62 -3.91 6.53
CA ALA A 62 1.55 -3.37 7.34
C ALA A 62 1.50 -1.85 7.27
N HIS A 63 0.29 -1.31 7.26
CA HIS A 63 0.00 0.08 7.51
C HIS A 63 0.13 0.37 9.01
N VAL A 64 1.10 1.19 9.37
CA VAL A 64 1.36 1.59 10.76
C VAL A 64 1.15 3.10 10.90
N PRO A 65 0.28 3.56 11.82
CA PRO A 65 0.05 4.98 12.02
C PRO A 65 1.34 5.76 12.25
N TYR A 66 1.46 6.94 11.64
CA TYR A 66 2.63 7.83 11.79
C TYR A 66 2.97 8.08 13.27
N ALA A 67 1.97 8.33 14.11
CA ALA A 67 2.18 8.60 15.53
C ALA A 67 2.89 7.44 16.25
N THR A 68 2.48 6.20 15.98
CA THR A 68 3.11 4.99 16.57
C THR A 68 4.59 4.90 16.21
N LEU A 69 4.92 5.07 14.93
CA LEU A 69 6.31 5.02 14.47
C LEU A 69 7.15 6.22 14.94
N ALA A 70 6.54 7.40 15.03
CA ALA A 70 7.24 8.62 15.44
C ALA A 70 7.58 8.61 16.93
N GLU A 71 6.70 8.05 17.77
CA GLU A 71 6.86 7.95 19.22
C GLU A 71 7.90 6.89 19.61
N ASP A 72 7.61 5.62 19.39
CA ASP A 72 8.56 4.51 19.58
C ASP A 72 8.32 3.40 18.54
N PRO A 73 9.13 3.32 17.48
CA PRO A 73 8.94 2.32 16.44
C PRO A 73 9.35 0.90 16.85
N ARG A 74 10.17 0.72 17.87
CA ARG A 74 10.79 -0.58 18.21
C ARG A 74 9.79 -1.70 18.47
N PRO A 75 8.70 -1.52 19.25
CA PRO A 75 7.75 -2.60 19.51
C PRO A 75 7.07 -3.05 18.21
N VAL A 76 6.54 -2.12 17.41
CA VAL A 76 5.84 -2.46 16.17
C VAL A 76 6.76 -3.06 15.11
N LEU A 77 8.02 -2.62 15.01
CA LEU A 77 8.99 -3.24 14.10
C LEU A 77 9.32 -4.69 14.51
N ALA A 78 9.37 -4.99 15.80
CA ALA A 78 9.53 -6.36 16.30
C ALA A 78 8.31 -7.23 15.95
N ASP A 79 7.08 -6.68 16.08
CA ASP A 79 5.85 -7.37 15.67
C ASP A 79 5.84 -7.65 14.18
N LEU A 80 6.19 -6.67 13.33
CA LEU A 80 6.28 -6.83 11.88
C LEU A 80 7.30 -7.90 11.49
N THR A 81 8.45 -7.93 12.15
CA THR A 81 9.47 -8.96 11.93
C THR A 81 8.94 -10.34 12.32
N THR A 82 8.24 -10.46 13.45
CA THR A 82 7.60 -11.70 13.90
C THR A 82 6.56 -12.20 12.90
N LEU A 83 5.76 -11.29 12.33
CA LEU A 83 4.78 -11.60 11.28
C LEU A 83 5.43 -12.01 9.95
N GLY A 84 6.71 -11.69 9.75
CA GLY A 84 7.42 -11.93 8.50
C GLY A 84 7.19 -10.87 7.44
N CYS A 85 6.71 -9.68 7.84
CA CYS A 85 6.60 -8.53 6.95
C CYS A 85 7.98 -8.12 6.41
N THR A 86 7.99 -7.54 5.23
CA THR A 86 9.18 -6.93 4.61
C THR A 86 9.09 -5.41 4.53
N HIS A 87 7.89 -4.85 4.76
CA HIS A 87 7.65 -3.41 4.69
C HIS A 87 6.85 -2.90 5.89
N ALA A 88 7.23 -1.72 6.40
CA ALA A 88 6.48 -0.91 7.35
C ALA A 88 6.03 0.36 6.61
N VAL A 89 4.73 0.57 6.44
CA VAL A 89 4.20 1.66 5.61
C VAL A 89 3.37 2.61 6.48
N VAL A 90 3.66 3.91 6.39
CA VAL A 90 2.80 4.95 6.98
C VAL A 90 1.65 5.23 6.01
N PRO A 91 0.37 4.99 6.40
CA PRO A 91 -0.78 5.13 5.50
C PRO A 91 -1.24 6.57 5.30
N GLY A 92 -0.61 7.53 5.94
CA GLY A 92 -0.95 8.94 5.83
C GLY A 92 -0.46 9.75 7.02
N LEU A 93 -0.55 11.07 6.90
CA LEU A 93 -0.13 12.01 7.94
C LEU A 93 -1.33 12.59 8.70
N PRO A 94 -1.16 12.90 10.01
CA PRO A 94 -2.11 13.71 10.74
C PRO A 94 -2.35 15.07 10.05
N ALA A 95 -3.59 15.57 10.10
CA ALA A 95 -3.99 16.78 9.36
C ALA A 95 -3.09 18.00 9.64
N HIS A 96 -2.65 18.17 10.89
CA HIS A 96 -1.79 19.29 11.28
C HIS A 96 -0.37 19.24 10.69
N LEU A 97 0.07 18.10 10.15
CA LEU A 97 1.38 17.93 9.50
C LEU A 97 1.32 18.04 7.97
N ARG A 98 0.14 18.25 7.39
CA ARG A 98 -0.10 18.25 5.94
C ARG A 98 0.23 19.59 5.27
N THR A 99 1.28 20.26 5.71
CA THR A 99 1.71 21.56 5.16
C THR A 99 3.19 21.52 4.80
N SER A 100 3.60 22.36 3.84
CA SER A 100 5.00 22.48 3.42
C SER A 100 5.95 22.92 4.53
N GLU A 101 5.44 23.63 5.54
CA GLU A 101 6.21 24.04 6.72
C GLU A 101 6.76 22.83 7.50
N HIS A 102 6.02 21.74 7.54
CA HIS A 102 6.40 20.52 8.27
C HIS A 102 7.34 19.59 7.46
N LEU A 103 7.52 19.85 6.16
CA LEU A 103 8.30 19.00 5.29
C LEU A 103 9.73 18.72 5.79
N PRO A 104 10.53 19.71 6.30
CA PRO A 104 11.86 19.42 6.82
C PRO A 104 11.85 18.45 8.01
N GLY A 105 10.91 18.63 8.96
CA GLY A 105 10.75 17.75 10.11
C GLY A 105 10.30 16.34 9.72
N LEU A 106 9.37 16.23 8.78
CA LEU A 106 8.92 14.95 8.23
C LEU A 106 10.05 14.23 7.49
N THR A 107 10.82 14.95 6.68
CA THR A 107 11.99 14.39 5.98
C THR A 107 12.99 13.79 6.97
N ALA A 108 13.35 14.52 8.01
CA ALA A 108 14.26 14.03 9.04
C ALA A 108 13.69 12.78 9.76
N THR A 109 12.39 12.80 10.10
CA THR A 109 11.71 11.68 10.74
C THR A 109 11.67 10.45 9.82
N PHE A 110 11.32 10.61 8.54
CA PHE A 110 11.23 9.50 7.60
C PHE A 110 12.59 8.86 7.33
N ASN A 111 13.65 9.66 7.17
CA ASN A 111 15.01 9.13 7.03
C ASN A 111 15.44 8.35 8.29
N ARG A 112 15.12 8.86 9.49
CA ARG A 112 15.37 8.14 10.76
C ARG A 112 14.59 6.83 10.82
N LEU A 113 13.30 6.83 10.47
CA LEU A 113 12.45 5.62 10.46
C LEU A 113 12.95 4.62 9.41
N GLY A 114 13.34 5.09 8.24
CA GLY A 114 13.94 4.26 7.20
C GLY A 114 15.20 3.54 7.65
N ALA A 115 16.09 4.24 8.38
CA ALA A 115 17.28 3.62 8.96
C ALA A 115 16.92 2.56 10.02
N LEU A 116 15.97 2.83 10.91
CA LEU A 116 15.52 1.88 11.93
C LEU A 116 14.83 0.65 11.30
N CYS A 117 14.00 0.84 10.28
CA CYS A 117 13.40 -0.26 9.53
C CYS A 117 14.48 -1.13 8.87
N ARG A 118 15.44 -0.53 8.18
CA ARG A 118 16.57 -1.25 7.57
C ARG A 118 17.34 -2.08 8.60
N ASP A 119 17.64 -1.50 9.76
CA ASP A 119 18.36 -2.18 10.83
C ASP A 119 17.56 -3.35 11.45
N ALA A 120 16.20 -3.31 11.31
CA ALA A 120 15.30 -4.41 11.65
C ALA A 120 15.05 -5.39 10.48
N GLY A 121 15.69 -5.22 9.32
CA GLY A 121 15.49 -6.04 8.13
C GLY A 121 14.22 -5.71 7.35
N LEU A 122 13.63 -4.53 7.57
CA LEU A 122 12.43 -4.03 6.93
C LEU A 122 12.75 -2.86 5.99
N ARG A 123 11.84 -2.58 5.05
CA ARG A 123 11.83 -1.33 4.27
C ARG A 123 10.77 -0.39 4.83
N PHE A 124 11.09 0.89 4.91
CA PHE A 124 10.14 1.93 5.29
C PHE A 124 9.46 2.48 4.04
N GLY A 125 8.14 2.70 4.11
CA GLY A 125 7.34 3.26 3.03
C GLY A 125 6.33 4.30 3.49
N TYR A 126 5.88 5.12 2.54
CA TYR A 126 4.77 6.06 2.71
C TYR A 126 3.71 5.80 1.65
N HIS A 127 2.44 5.69 2.06
CA HIS A 127 1.27 5.55 1.20
C HIS A 127 0.55 6.90 1.07
N ASN A 128 0.11 7.22 -0.15
CA ASN A 128 -0.55 8.48 -0.45
C ASN A 128 -2.08 8.36 -0.58
N HIS A 129 -2.73 9.50 -0.39
CA HIS A 129 -4.08 9.80 -0.85
C HIS A 129 -4.03 10.93 -1.90
N ALA A 130 -5.20 11.47 -2.28
CA ALA A 130 -5.26 12.52 -3.30
C ALA A 130 -4.58 13.83 -2.85
N TRP A 131 -4.69 14.21 -1.57
CA TRP A 131 -4.20 15.50 -1.09
C TRP A 131 -2.68 15.67 -1.24
N GLU A 132 -1.89 14.60 -1.12
CA GLU A 132 -0.43 14.65 -1.28
C GLU A 132 0.00 14.93 -2.71
N LEU A 133 -0.85 14.53 -3.67
CA LEU A 133 -0.60 14.68 -5.10
C LEU A 133 -1.29 15.92 -5.69
N ALA A 134 -2.20 16.56 -4.93
CA ALA A 134 -2.84 17.79 -5.37
C ALA A 134 -1.78 18.87 -5.66
N PRO A 135 -1.87 19.55 -6.83
CA PRO A 135 -0.90 20.56 -7.19
C PRO A 135 -0.85 21.70 -6.18
N SER A 136 0.33 22.05 -5.70
CA SER A 136 0.56 23.17 -4.79
C SER A 136 1.83 23.91 -5.20
N ALA A 137 1.72 25.17 -5.59
CA ALA A 137 2.85 26.05 -5.94
C ALA A 137 3.89 25.42 -6.92
N GLY A 138 3.44 24.59 -7.86
CA GLY A 138 4.28 24.01 -8.91
C GLY A 138 4.84 22.61 -8.62
N THR A 139 4.70 22.09 -7.40
CA THR A 139 5.04 20.70 -7.06
C THR A 139 4.04 20.14 -6.06
N SER A 140 3.78 18.83 -6.09
CA SER A 140 2.93 18.20 -5.09
C SER A 140 3.67 17.98 -3.77
N PHE A 141 2.91 17.80 -2.67
CA PHE A 141 3.52 17.45 -1.39
C PHE A 141 4.29 16.13 -1.45
N LEU A 142 3.73 15.13 -2.14
CA LEU A 142 4.37 13.83 -2.30
C LEU A 142 5.69 13.93 -3.09
N ASP A 143 5.72 14.75 -4.14
CA ASP A 143 6.93 15.01 -4.92
C ASP A 143 8.00 15.71 -4.08
N ALA A 144 7.60 16.71 -3.32
CA ALA A 144 8.52 17.43 -2.43
C ALA A 144 9.09 16.49 -1.36
N LEU A 145 8.27 15.64 -0.76
CA LEU A 145 8.70 14.63 0.21
C LEU A 145 9.64 13.59 -0.43
N ALA A 146 9.32 13.12 -1.64
CA ALA A 146 10.15 12.16 -2.36
C ALA A 146 11.53 12.76 -2.73
N ASN A 147 11.55 14.02 -3.13
CA ASN A 147 12.80 14.71 -3.49
C ASN A 147 13.67 15.05 -2.26
N ALA A 148 13.06 15.26 -1.09
CA ALA A 148 13.76 15.63 0.13
C ALA A 148 14.29 14.43 0.93
N THR A 149 13.69 13.23 0.79
CA THR A 149 14.07 12.05 1.55
C THR A 149 15.17 11.24 0.88
N ASP A 150 15.97 10.53 1.71
CA ASP A 150 17.04 9.63 1.23
C ASP A 150 16.44 8.46 0.44
N PRO A 151 16.79 8.31 -0.85
CA PRO A 151 16.24 7.25 -1.70
C PRO A 151 16.64 5.83 -1.29
N SER A 152 17.68 5.67 -0.49
CA SER A 152 18.10 4.37 0.04
C SER A 152 17.33 3.96 1.31
N LEU A 153 16.59 4.88 1.92
CA LEU A 153 15.90 4.68 3.20
C LEU A 153 14.39 4.76 3.10
N VAL A 154 13.87 5.62 2.20
CA VAL A 154 12.44 5.93 2.12
C VAL A 154 11.88 5.50 0.77
N ASN A 155 10.92 4.59 0.80
CA ASN A 155 10.17 4.13 -0.35
C ASN A 155 8.75 4.74 -0.35
N PHE A 156 8.06 4.55 -1.46
CA PHE A 156 6.67 4.98 -1.62
C PHE A 156 5.82 3.79 -2.04
N GLN A 157 4.64 3.71 -1.47
CA GLN A 157 3.56 2.84 -1.89
C GLN A 157 2.53 3.72 -2.58
N LEU A 158 2.64 3.84 -3.92
CA LEU A 158 1.69 4.67 -4.65
C LEU A 158 0.33 3.98 -4.70
N ASP A 159 -0.71 4.69 -4.28
CA ASP A 159 -2.09 4.33 -4.58
C ASP A 159 -2.49 4.95 -5.92
N VAL A 160 -2.77 4.09 -6.90
CA VAL A 160 -3.05 4.54 -8.26
C VAL A 160 -4.42 5.22 -8.40
N TYR A 161 -5.42 4.82 -7.60
CA TYR A 161 -6.72 5.46 -7.54
C TYR A 161 -6.62 6.91 -7.06
N TRP A 162 -5.95 7.10 -5.91
CA TRP A 162 -5.78 8.44 -5.37
C TRP A 162 -4.90 9.32 -6.25
N ALA A 163 -3.96 8.75 -7.00
CA ALA A 163 -3.20 9.49 -8.00
C ALA A 163 -4.10 10.00 -9.12
N LEU A 164 -4.98 9.15 -9.66
CA LEU A 164 -5.93 9.54 -10.71
C LEU A 164 -6.95 10.57 -10.20
N VAL A 165 -7.47 10.41 -8.98
CA VAL A 165 -8.37 11.39 -8.34
C VAL A 165 -7.70 12.76 -8.23
N ALA A 166 -6.40 12.81 -7.94
CA ALA A 166 -5.62 14.04 -7.91
C ALA A 166 -5.24 14.61 -9.30
N GLY A 167 -5.59 13.91 -10.38
CA GLY A 167 -5.20 14.28 -11.74
C GLY A 167 -3.74 13.98 -12.09
N THR A 168 -3.08 13.12 -11.32
CA THR A 168 -1.71 12.67 -11.56
C THR A 168 -1.72 11.33 -12.30
N ASP A 169 -0.93 11.22 -13.38
CA ASP A 169 -0.72 9.94 -14.08
C ASP A 169 0.18 9.01 -13.24
N PRO A 170 -0.34 7.85 -12.76
CA PRO A 170 0.42 6.93 -11.93
C PRO A 170 1.66 6.37 -12.64
N SER A 171 1.56 6.10 -13.95
CA SER A 171 2.64 5.50 -14.73
C SER A 171 3.85 6.43 -14.81
N THR A 172 3.62 7.70 -15.09
CA THR A 172 4.64 8.75 -15.10
C THR A 172 5.26 8.94 -13.72
N TRP A 173 4.43 8.96 -12.67
CA TRP A 173 4.92 9.15 -11.29
C TRP A 173 5.83 8.01 -10.84
N VAL A 174 5.45 6.76 -11.11
CA VAL A 174 6.22 5.55 -10.78
C VAL A 174 7.54 5.51 -11.56
N GLN A 175 7.50 5.81 -12.87
CA GLN A 175 8.69 5.80 -13.72
C GLN A 175 9.74 6.81 -13.25
N ALA A 176 9.32 7.98 -12.78
CA ALA A 176 10.23 9.01 -12.26
C ALA A 176 10.92 8.61 -10.93
N ARG A 177 10.51 7.47 -10.33
CA ARG A 177 10.99 7.02 -8.99
C ARG A 177 11.42 5.54 -9.01
N GLU A 178 12.15 5.18 -10.05
CA GLU A 178 12.74 3.85 -10.19
C GLU A 178 13.53 3.44 -8.93
N GLY A 179 13.30 2.20 -8.47
CA GLY A 179 13.92 1.65 -7.26
C GLY A 179 13.27 2.10 -5.93
N ARG A 180 12.28 3.01 -5.97
CA ARG A 180 11.65 3.56 -4.76
C ARG A 180 10.16 3.23 -4.60
N VAL A 181 9.58 2.40 -5.48
CA VAL A 181 8.16 2.02 -5.47
C VAL A 181 8.05 0.50 -5.44
N PRO A 182 8.45 -0.15 -4.32
CA PRO A 182 8.43 -1.61 -4.24
C PRO A 182 7.01 -2.19 -4.18
N THR A 183 6.03 -1.40 -3.76
CA THR A 183 4.63 -1.78 -3.64
C THR A 183 3.72 -0.74 -4.28
N LEU A 184 2.64 -1.18 -4.94
CA LEU A 184 1.57 -0.34 -5.48
C LEU A 184 0.22 -0.77 -4.91
N HIS A 185 -0.64 0.16 -4.52
CA HIS A 185 -2.04 -0.15 -4.28
C HIS A 185 -2.80 -0.18 -5.60
N ALA A 186 -3.36 -1.36 -5.88
CA ALA A 186 -4.26 -1.59 -6.99
C ALA A 186 -5.69 -1.34 -6.54
N LYS A 187 -6.03 -0.07 -6.41
CA LYS A 187 -7.38 0.41 -6.19
C LYS A 187 -7.90 0.97 -7.50
N GLU A 188 -9.04 0.47 -7.98
CA GLU A 188 -9.58 0.80 -9.31
C GLU A 188 -10.51 2.00 -9.24
N LEU A 189 -10.31 2.98 -10.10
CA LEU A 189 -11.22 4.13 -10.21
C LEU A 189 -12.37 3.80 -11.16
N ALA A 190 -13.60 3.70 -10.62
CA ALA A 190 -14.80 3.42 -11.43
C ALA A 190 -15.28 4.64 -12.21
N ALA A 191 -15.25 5.82 -11.58
CA ALA A 191 -15.66 7.08 -12.17
C ALA A 191 -14.83 8.23 -11.63
N ALA A 192 -14.49 9.19 -12.50
CA ALA A 192 -13.77 10.40 -12.13
C ALA A 192 -14.75 11.54 -11.75
N GLY A 193 -14.26 12.56 -11.04
CA GLY A 193 -15.01 13.75 -10.67
C GLY A 193 -15.42 13.80 -9.21
N GLU A 194 -16.43 14.62 -8.88
CA GLU A 194 -16.84 14.87 -7.48
C GLU A 194 -17.40 13.62 -6.78
N HIS A 195 -17.91 12.65 -7.51
CA HIS A 195 -18.47 11.39 -7.00
C HIS A 195 -17.60 10.20 -7.39
N HIS A 196 -16.28 10.35 -7.24
CA HIS A 196 -15.35 9.24 -7.47
C HIS A 196 -15.59 8.10 -6.48
N HIS A 197 -15.51 6.87 -6.95
CA HIS A 197 -15.63 5.66 -6.15
C HIS A 197 -14.77 4.55 -6.75
N ASP A 198 -14.43 3.56 -5.92
CA ASP A 198 -13.66 2.43 -6.37
C ASP A 198 -14.54 1.28 -6.91
N THR A 199 -13.90 0.36 -7.59
CA THR A 199 -14.54 -0.86 -8.13
C THR A 199 -13.51 -1.99 -8.21
N THR A 200 -13.93 -3.12 -8.76
CA THR A 200 -13.08 -4.27 -9.02
C THR A 200 -11.94 -3.92 -9.99
N VAL A 201 -10.73 -4.34 -9.67
CA VAL A 201 -9.54 -4.12 -10.51
C VAL A 201 -9.78 -4.58 -11.95
N GLY A 202 -9.50 -3.70 -12.90
CA GLY A 202 -9.68 -3.93 -14.33
C GLY A 202 -11.07 -3.65 -14.89
N ASP A 203 -12.02 -3.21 -14.06
CA ASP A 203 -13.39 -2.87 -14.48
C ASP A 203 -13.61 -1.34 -14.55
N GLY A 204 -12.55 -0.53 -14.35
CA GLY A 204 -12.64 0.92 -14.27
C GLY A 204 -11.77 1.66 -15.28
N LEU A 205 -11.21 2.78 -14.85
CA LEU A 205 -10.54 3.77 -15.70
C LEU A 205 -9.01 3.70 -15.66
N ASN A 206 -8.42 2.83 -14.84
CA ASN A 206 -6.98 2.74 -14.69
C ASN A 206 -6.33 2.18 -15.97
N ASP A 207 -5.33 2.87 -16.52
CA ASP A 207 -4.51 2.33 -17.61
C ASP A 207 -3.49 1.31 -17.07
N TRP A 208 -3.98 0.10 -16.74
CA TRP A 208 -3.16 -0.98 -16.20
C TRP A 208 -1.96 -1.34 -17.08
N PRO A 209 -2.07 -1.40 -18.43
CA PRO A 209 -0.90 -1.64 -19.26
C PRO A 209 0.24 -0.66 -19.02
N SER A 210 -0.04 0.63 -19.01
CA SER A 210 0.97 1.68 -18.77
C SER A 210 1.50 1.65 -17.32
N ILE A 211 0.60 1.47 -16.34
CA ILE A 211 0.97 1.39 -14.91
C ILE A 211 1.89 0.20 -14.65
N LEU A 212 1.52 -0.99 -15.13
CA LEU A 212 2.31 -2.21 -14.91
C LEU A 212 3.64 -2.19 -15.67
N ALA A 213 3.68 -1.59 -16.87
CA ALA A 213 4.93 -1.39 -17.58
C ALA A 213 5.90 -0.46 -16.83
N ALA A 214 5.37 0.63 -16.22
CA ALA A 214 6.16 1.51 -15.36
C ALA A 214 6.60 0.81 -14.07
N ALA A 215 5.71 0.08 -13.41
CA ALA A 215 5.97 -0.69 -12.20
C ALA A 215 7.10 -1.71 -12.39
N ARG A 216 7.08 -2.45 -13.49
CA ARG A 216 8.15 -3.41 -13.82
C ARG A 216 9.51 -2.73 -13.96
N ARG A 217 9.56 -1.61 -14.69
CA ARG A 217 10.83 -0.84 -14.87
C ARG A 217 11.30 -0.27 -13.54
N ALA A 218 10.38 0.19 -12.69
CA ALA A 218 10.70 0.73 -11.38
C ALA A 218 11.10 -0.33 -10.34
N GLY A 219 10.98 -1.63 -10.66
CA GLY A 219 11.33 -2.72 -9.75
C GLY A 219 10.26 -3.00 -8.70
N THR A 220 8.98 -2.68 -8.99
CA THR A 220 7.85 -3.00 -8.11
C THR A 220 7.73 -4.52 -7.93
N GLU A 221 7.60 -4.94 -6.68
CA GLU A 221 7.54 -6.34 -6.26
C GLU A 221 6.10 -6.80 -6.02
N TRP A 222 5.24 -5.89 -5.53
CA TRP A 222 3.90 -6.20 -5.09
C TRP A 222 2.85 -5.26 -5.66
N LEU A 223 1.77 -5.83 -6.18
CA LEU A 223 0.52 -5.18 -6.51
C LEU A 223 -0.50 -5.55 -5.44
N ILE A 224 -0.89 -4.59 -4.60
CA ILE A 224 -1.75 -4.81 -3.43
C ILE A 224 -3.14 -4.34 -3.76
N VAL A 225 -4.09 -5.27 -3.88
CA VAL A 225 -5.49 -4.95 -4.15
C VAL A 225 -6.12 -4.29 -2.93
N GLU A 226 -6.86 -3.21 -3.15
CA GLU A 226 -7.70 -2.57 -2.15
C GLU A 226 -9.05 -2.17 -2.76
N GLN A 227 -10.14 -2.38 -2.01
CA GLN A 227 -11.50 -1.98 -2.38
C GLN A 227 -12.26 -1.54 -1.14
N GLU A 228 -12.86 -0.35 -1.14
CA GLU A 228 -13.45 0.26 0.05
C GLU A 228 -14.94 0.61 -0.08
N ASP A 229 -15.40 1.00 -1.27
CA ASP A 229 -16.72 1.67 -1.41
C ASP A 229 -17.88 0.68 -1.44
N ASP A 230 -17.90 -0.29 -2.35
CA ASP A 230 -18.98 -1.28 -2.41
C ASP A 230 -18.63 -2.53 -1.61
N GLN A 231 -19.33 -2.69 -0.48
CA GLN A 231 -19.13 -3.83 0.43
C GLN A 231 -20.20 -4.92 0.25
N SER A 232 -21.17 -4.75 -0.67
CA SER A 232 -22.34 -5.64 -0.80
C SER A 232 -21.98 -7.05 -1.22
N ASN A 233 -20.91 -7.22 -2.00
CA ASN A 233 -20.44 -8.53 -2.49
C ASN A 233 -18.91 -8.67 -2.39
N LEU A 234 -18.32 -8.00 -1.41
CA LEU A 234 -16.88 -7.80 -1.30
C LEU A 234 -16.04 -9.10 -1.41
N PRO A 235 -16.39 -10.24 -0.79
CA PRO A 235 -15.59 -11.47 -0.96
C PRO A 235 -15.47 -11.93 -2.42
N ALA A 236 -16.55 -11.82 -3.21
CA ALA A 236 -16.50 -12.14 -4.64
C ALA A 236 -15.74 -11.08 -5.45
N ASP A 237 -15.87 -9.81 -5.10
CA ASP A 237 -15.22 -8.71 -5.81
C ASP A 237 -13.71 -8.71 -5.60
N ILE A 238 -13.21 -8.96 -4.38
CA ILE A 238 -11.77 -9.11 -4.14
C ILE A 238 -11.20 -10.35 -4.81
N ALA A 239 -11.96 -11.47 -4.90
CA ALA A 239 -11.54 -12.66 -5.65
C ALA A 239 -11.44 -12.34 -7.15
N ARG A 240 -12.41 -11.60 -7.72
CA ARG A 240 -12.39 -11.15 -9.11
C ARG A 240 -11.25 -10.15 -9.35
N SER A 241 -11.01 -9.23 -8.44
CA SER A 241 -9.88 -8.29 -8.48
C SER A 241 -8.54 -9.03 -8.53
N LEU A 242 -8.38 -10.09 -7.73
CA LEU A 242 -7.18 -10.94 -7.76
C LEU A 242 -6.99 -11.62 -9.11
N ALA A 243 -8.06 -12.21 -9.66
CA ALA A 243 -8.01 -12.88 -10.96
C ALA A 243 -7.65 -11.90 -12.09
N ASN A 244 -8.27 -10.72 -12.10
CA ASN A 244 -7.98 -9.65 -13.05
C ASN A 244 -6.54 -9.13 -12.90
N ALA A 245 -6.08 -8.85 -11.68
CA ALA A 245 -4.71 -8.39 -11.43
C ALA A 245 -3.66 -9.40 -11.95
N ARG A 246 -3.86 -10.69 -11.64
CA ARG A 246 -2.96 -11.75 -12.14
C ARG A 246 -2.96 -11.84 -13.67
N ARG A 247 -4.13 -11.73 -14.31
CA ARG A 247 -4.25 -11.71 -15.77
C ARG A 247 -3.53 -10.49 -16.36
N LEU A 248 -3.78 -9.28 -15.85
CA LEU A 248 -3.16 -8.03 -16.30
C LEU A 248 -1.62 -8.09 -16.17
N ILE A 249 -1.10 -8.65 -15.08
CA ILE A 249 0.33 -8.86 -14.89
C ILE A 249 0.90 -9.84 -15.93
N ALA A 250 0.18 -10.93 -16.23
CA ALA A 250 0.63 -11.95 -17.19
C ALA A 250 0.58 -11.47 -18.65
N GLU A 251 -0.33 -10.58 -18.99
CA GLU A 251 -0.46 -9.98 -20.34
C GLU A 251 0.66 -8.99 -20.66
N GLN A 252 1.41 -8.52 -19.66
CA GLN A 252 2.54 -7.63 -19.92
C GLN A 252 3.71 -8.44 -20.50
N PRO A 253 4.27 -8.04 -21.67
CA PRO A 253 5.44 -8.72 -22.22
C PRO A 253 6.57 -8.70 -21.19
N GLY A 254 7.18 -9.87 -20.98
CA GLY A 254 8.40 -9.99 -20.20
C GLY A 254 9.47 -9.13 -20.84
N GLY A 255 10.02 -8.15 -20.12
CA GLY A 255 11.16 -7.38 -20.58
C GLY A 255 12.42 -8.23 -20.62
#